data_920dca29140a8fe4660ad56bd80c713c
#
_entry.id   920dca29140a8fe4660ad56bd80c713c
#
_cell.length_a   1.000
_cell.length_b   1.000
_cell.length_c   1.000
_cell.angle_alpha   90.00
_cell.angle_beta   90.00
_cell.angle_gamma   90.00
#
_symmetry.space_group_name_H-M   'P 1'
#
loop_
_entity.id
_entity.type
_entity.pdbx_description
1 polymer ?
#
loop_
_entity_poly.entity_id
_entity_poly.type
_entity_poly.pdbx_seq_one_letter_code
_entity_poly.pdbx_strand_id
1 'polypeptide(L)'
;MKKNKENMDLKKSELKKKYGNTLVRGVPASFVSTILKKTWTPVEEAEFVVRTKMSVHHTPLLMSLNVSMESKFRYEAELDPEFKQIIPYIIVMYDGKIWCTHRLNGGDARLAGCYSIGTGGHIDDGERIRDAMWRELDEEIGINESDYIGSVLKGYILDNASAVNSVHLGVVYVMNINRDNIECLEKEKLAGEWITLQQLSELYDEGKLESWSMIAADKIFFER
;
A
#
# COMPACT_ATOMS: atom_id res chain seq x y z
N MET A 1 -24.70 -20.76 -11.25
CA MET A 1 -24.70 -20.31 -9.84
C MET A 1 -24.02 -21.29 -8.88
N LYS A 2 -24.34 -22.61 -8.83
CA LYS A 2 -23.67 -23.57 -7.93
C LYS A 2 -22.14 -23.61 -8.08
N LYS A 3 -21.62 -23.71 -9.31
CA LYS A 3 -20.18 -23.81 -9.59
C LYS A 3 -19.36 -22.59 -9.12
N ASN A 4 -19.96 -21.37 -9.19
CA ASN A 4 -19.29 -20.15 -8.69
C ASN A 4 -19.26 -20.11 -7.15
N LYS A 5 -20.29 -20.64 -6.48
CA LYS A 5 -20.35 -20.73 -5.02
C LYS A 5 -19.32 -21.73 -4.50
N GLU A 6 -19.25 -22.92 -5.12
CA GLU A 6 -18.27 -23.96 -4.77
C GLU A 6 -16.82 -23.45 -4.95
N ASN A 7 -16.51 -22.74 -6.04
CA ASN A 7 -15.19 -22.14 -6.25
C ASN A 7 -14.86 -21.06 -5.20
N MET A 8 -15.85 -20.26 -4.79
CA MET A 8 -15.65 -19.25 -3.77
C MET A 8 -15.42 -19.84 -2.38
N ASP A 9 -16.18 -20.90 -2.03
CA ASP A 9 -16.01 -21.62 -0.77
C ASP A 9 -14.65 -22.32 -0.70
N LEU A 10 -14.17 -22.90 -1.82
CA LEU A 10 -12.85 -23.51 -1.91
C LEU A 10 -11.75 -22.45 -1.69
N LYS A 11 -11.81 -21.31 -2.41
CA LYS A 11 -10.86 -20.21 -2.27
C LYS A 11 -10.85 -19.65 -0.84
N LYS A 12 -12.01 -19.48 -0.22
CA LYS A 12 -12.13 -19.06 1.18
C LYS A 12 -11.45 -20.03 2.13
N SER A 13 -11.62 -21.35 1.90
CA SER A 13 -10.97 -22.39 2.69
C SER A 13 -9.45 -22.38 2.56
N GLU A 14 -8.92 -22.16 1.34
CA GLU A 14 -7.48 -22.04 1.09
C GLU A 14 -6.89 -20.81 1.78
N LEU A 15 -7.54 -19.66 1.66
CA LEU A 15 -7.11 -18.42 2.32
C LEU A 15 -7.16 -18.55 3.85
N LYS A 16 -8.18 -19.25 4.39
CA LYS A 16 -8.27 -19.51 5.82
C LYS A 16 -7.14 -20.44 6.30
N LYS A 17 -6.72 -21.42 5.51
CA LYS A 17 -5.52 -22.23 5.81
C LYS A 17 -4.25 -21.38 5.81
N LYS A 18 -4.14 -20.43 4.87
CA LYS A 18 -2.97 -19.57 4.72
C LYS A 18 -2.85 -18.54 5.83
N TYR A 19 -3.94 -17.87 6.18
CA TYR A 19 -3.94 -16.72 7.08
C TYR A 19 -4.48 -17.01 8.49
N GLY A 20 -5.09 -18.19 8.72
CA GLY A 20 -5.64 -18.56 10.04
C GLY A 20 -6.68 -17.56 10.53
N ASN A 21 -6.48 -17.07 11.74
CA ASN A 21 -7.31 -16.07 12.38
C ASN A 21 -6.69 -14.66 12.37
N THR A 22 -5.75 -14.40 11.47
CA THR A 22 -5.16 -13.07 11.31
C THR A 22 -6.25 -12.06 10.99
N LEU A 23 -6.28 -10.97 11.75
CA LEU A 23 -7.15 -9.82 11.52
C LEU A 23 -6.38 -8.72 10.79
N VAL A 24 -7.05 -8.04 9.88
CA VAL A 24 -6.53 -6.86 9.18
C VAL A 24 -7.52 -5.72 9.32
N ARG A 25 -7.01 -4.48 9.30
CA ARG A 25 -7.83 -3.30 9.41
C ARG A 25 -8.11 -2.68 8.05
N GLY A 26 -9.32 -2.16 7.90
CA GLY A 26 -9.77 -1.50 6.70
C GLY A 26 -11.04 -0.70 6.95
N VAL A 27 -11.62 -0.19 5.89
CA VAL A 27 -12.85 0.60 5.92
C VAL A 27 -13.84 0.10 4.88
N PRO A 28 -15.17 0.29 5.08
CA PRO A 28 -16.15 0.03 4.04
C PRO A 28 -15.83 0.81 2.75
N ALA A 29 -15.97 0.18 1.59
CA ALA A 29 -15.76 0.82 0.29
C ALA A 29 -16.63 2.07 0.12
N SER A 30 -17.85 2.06 0.66
CA SER A 30 -18.76 3.20 0.66
C SER A 30 -18.21 4.42 1.40
N PHE A 31 -17.35 4.22 2.41
CA PHE A 31 -16.72 5.31 3.15
C PHE A 31 -15.78 6.12 2.26
N VAL A 32 -14.98 5.47 1.43
CA VAL A 32 -13.95 6.11 0.61
C VAL A 32 -14.40 6.41 -0.82
N SER A 33 -15.30 5.62 -1.41
CA SER A 33 -15.70 5.75 -2.81
C SER A 33 -16.37 7.07 -3.16
N THR A 34 -16.91 7.78 -2.19
CA THR A 34 -17.48 9.13 -2.37
C THR A 34 -16.42 10.23 -2.44
N ILE A 35 -15.22 9.95 -1.94
CA ILE A 35 -14.08 10.87 -1.85
C ILE A 35 -13.05 10.52 -2.92
N LEU A 36 -12.62 9.25 -2.93
CA LEU A 36 -11.59 8.73 -3.83
C LEU A 36 -12.26 8.11 -5.07
N LYS A 37 -12.44 8.91 -6.11
CA LYS A 37 -13.12 8.48 -7.36
C LYS A 37 -12.18 8.11 -8.49
N LYS A 38 -10.88 8.37 -8.32
CA LYS A 38 -9.81 8.10 -9.28
C LYS A 38 -8.89 7.04 -8.72
N THR A 39 -8.15 6.37 -9.58
CA THR A 39 -7.11 5.41 -9.16
C THR A 39 -6.04 6.08 -8.29
N TRP A 40 -5.68 7.33 -8.61
CA TRP A 40 -4.86 8.20 -7.77
C TRP A 40 -5.63 9.44 -7.36
N THR A 41 -5.57 9.78 -6.06
CA THR A 41 -6.11 11.04 -5.54
C THR A 41 -5.02 11.74 -4.71
N PRO A 42 -4.53 12.92 -5.13
CA PRO A 42 -3.60 13.72 -4.35
C PRO A 42 -4.18 14.07 -2.97
N VAL A 43 -3.31 14.25 -1.98
CA VAL A 43 -3.75 14.56 -0.61
C VAL A 43 -4.59 15.83 -0.55
N GLU A 44 -4.22 16.87 -1.29
CA GLU A 44 -4.93 18.16 -1.33
C GLU A 44 -6.36 17.98 -1.87
N GLU A 45 -6.55 17.18 -2.92
CA GLU A 45 -7.88 16.89 -3.50
C GLU A 45 -8.74 16.08 -2.51
N ALA A 46 -8.18 15.04 -1.89
CA ALA A 46 -8.89 14.22 -0.92
C ALA A 46 -9.32 15.02 0.31
N GLU A 47 -8.42 15.81 0.87
CA GLU A 47 -8.71 16.65 2.05
C GLU A 47 -9.72 17.76 1.73
N PHE A 48 -9.66 18.35 0.53
CA PHE A 48 -10.67 19.32 0.09
C PHE A 48 -12.07 18.70 0.03
N VAL A 49 -12.21 17.50 -0.53
CA VAL A 49 -13.49 16.80 -0.60
C VAL A 49 -14.02 16.44 0.79
N VAL A 50 -13.14 16.02 1.71
CA VAL A 50 -13.53 15.74 3.10
C VAL A 50 -14.07 17.01 3.76
N ARG A 51 -13.36 18.12 3.66
CA ARG A 51 -13.76 19.41 4.24
C ARG A 51 -15.10 19.94 3.68
N THR A 52 -15.37 19.72 2.40
CA THR A 52 -16.60 20.20 1.77
C THR A 52 -17.81 19.31 2.03
N LYS A 53 -17.62 18.00 2.21
CA LYS A 53 -18.71 17.04 2.41
C LYS A 53 -19.07 16.78 3.87
N MET A 54 -18.08 16.82 4.74
CA MET A 54 -18.30 16.65 6.19
C MET A 54 -18.55 18.03 6.80
N SER A 55 -19.81 18.34 7.02
CA SER A 55 -20.24 19.60 7.66
C SER A 55 -19.80 19.75 9.13
N VAL A 56 -19.01 18.81 9.63
CA VAL A 56 -18.54 18.76 11.03
C VAL A 56 -17.01 18.71 11.04
N HIS A 57 -16.42 19.87 11.38
CA HIS A 57 -15.05 20.00 11.90
C HIS A 57 -13.92 19.28 11.13
N HIS A 58 -13.46 19.88 10.03
CA HIS A 58 -12.07 19.83 9.47
C HIS A 58 -11.19 18.63 9.86
N THR A 59 -11.76 17.43 9.93
CA THR A 59 -10.97 16.23 10.24
C THR A 59 -10.34 15.74 8.95
N PRO A 60 -9.00 15.75 8.81
CA PRO A 60 -8.33 15.23 7.62
C PRO A 60 -8.74 13.78 7.32
N LEU A 61 -8.77 13.40 6.05
CA LEU A 61 -9.15 12.04 5.64
C LEU A 61 -8.34 10.98 6.39
N LEU A 62 -7.04 11.19 6.57
CA LEU A 62 -6.18 10.27 7.31
C LEU A 62 -6.66 10.04 8.76
N MET A 63 -7.09 11.09 9.46
CA MET A 63 -7.66 10.95 10.81
C MET A 63 -8.98 10.21 10.77
N SER A 64 -9.84 10.53 9.80
CA SER A 64 -11.13 9.88 9.61
C SER A 64 -10.94 8.39 9.30
N LEU A 65 -9.96 8.02 8.46
CA LEU A 65 -9.60 6.63 8.20
C LEU A 65 -9.21 5.92 9.52
N ASN A 66 -8.28 6.49 10.31
CA ASN A 66 -7.86 5.89 11.58
C ASN A 66 -9.00 5.64 12.57
N VAL A 67 -9.97 6.55 12.61
CA VAL A 67 -11.15 6.42 13.50
C VAL A 67 -12.17 5.42 12.97
N SER A 68 -12.32 5.33 11.64
CA SER A 68 -13.35 4.51 10.99
C SER A 68 -12.88 3.10 10.62
N MET A 69 -11.60 2.78 10.84
CA MET A 69 -11.09 1.42 10.57
C MET A 69 -11.76 0.39 11.45
N GLU A 70 -12.20 -0.69 10.81
CA GLU A 70 -12.75 -1.90 11.43
C GLU A 70 -11.78 -3.07 11.19
N SER A 71 -11.84 -4.08 12.06
CA SER A 71 -11.05 -5.31 11.89
C SER A 71 -11.88 -6.39 11.24
N LYS A 72 -11.28 -7.13 10.31
CA LYS A 72 -11.88 -8.26 9.61
C LYS A 72 -10.87 -9.38 9.48
N PHE A 73 -11.34 -10.64 9.49
CA PHE A 73 -10.45 -11.76 9.18
C PHE A 73 -9.85 -11.59 7.79
N ARG A 74 -8.53 -11.70 7.69
CA ARG A 74 -7.80 -11.48 6.43
C ARG A 74 -8.32 -12.36 5.31
N TYR A 75 -8.63 -13.63 5.58
CA TYR A 75 -9.17 -14.55 4.57
C TYR A 75 -10.55 -14.13 4.03
N GLU A 76 -11.32 -13.32 4.77
CA GLU A 76 -12.58 -12.74 4.30
C GLU A 76 -12.34 -11.43 3.57
N ALA A 77 -11.48 -10.56 4.11
CA ALA A 77 -11.12 -9.28 3.53
C ALA A 77 -10.54 -9.41 2.12
N GLU A 78 -9.72 -10.44 1.87
CA GLU A 78 -9.14 -10.77 0.54
C GLU A 78 -10.18 -11.12 -0.54
N LEU A 79 -11.42 -11.38 -0.14
CA LEU A 79 -12.53 -11.76 -1.03
C LEU A 79 -13.64 -10.71 -1.09
N ASP A 80 -13.50 -9.62 -0.34
CA ASP A 80 -14.57 -8.64 -0.16
C ASP A 80 -14.19 -7.26 -0.72
N PRO A 81 -14.58 -6.93 -1.97
CA PRO A 81 -14.31 -5.62 -2.56
C PRO A 81 -15.07 -4.48 -1.87
N GLU A 82 -16.10 -4.78 -1.07
CA GLU A 82 -16.83 -3.78 -0.27
C GLU A 82 -16.08 -3.39 1.02
N PHE A 83 -14.96 -4.07 1.32
CA PHE A 83 -14.07 -3.75 2.41
C PHE A 83 -12.67 -3.44 1.88
N LYS A 84 -12.17 -2.21 2.10
CA LYS A 84 -10.85 -1.78 1.65
C LYS A 84 -9.84 -1.92 2.77
N GLN A 85 -8.96 -2.92 2.67
CA GLN A 85 -7.81 -3.09 3.54
C GLN A 85 -6.86 -1.91 3.36
N ILE A 86 -6.55 -1.18 4.42
CA ILE A 86 -5.65 -0.02 4.32
C ILE A 86 -4.21 -0.51 4.36
N ILE A 87 -3.44 -0.02 3.40
CA ILE A 87 -2.00 -0.31 3.26
C ILE A 87 -1.23 1.01 3.32
N PRO A 88 -0.48 1.31 4.39
CA PRO A 88 0.57 2.32 4.30
C PRO A 88 1.59 1.89 3.24
N TYR A 89 1.81 2.73 2.24
CA TYR A 89 2.71 2.50 1.13
C TYR A 89 3.79 3.58 1.16
N ILE A 90 4.99 3.21 1.56
CA ILE A 90 6.07 4.13 1.88
C ILE A 90 7.15 4.08 0.81
N ILE A 91 7.37 5.19 0.11
CA ILE A 91 8.48 5.37 -0.82
C ILE A 91 9.63 5.94 0.00
N VAL A 92 10.68 5.14 0.21
CA VAL A 92 11.84 5.52 1.01
C VAL A 92 12.87 6.18 0.12
N MET A 93 13.40 7.33 0.56
CA MET A 93 14.39 8.12 -0.17
C MET A 93 15.63 8.43 0.70
N TYR A 94 16.78 8.42 0.06
CA TYR A 94 18.06 8.86 0.62
C TYR A 94 18.89 9.54 -0.46
N ASP A 95 19.36 10.75 -0.19
CA ASP A 95 20.22 11.56 -1.10
C ASP A 95 19.73 11.60 -2.56
N GLY A 96 18.43 11.84 -2.74
CA GLY A 96 17.77 11.92 -4.05
C GLY A 96 17.57 10.57 -4.75
N LYS A 97 17.96 9.44 -4.15
CA LYS A 97 17.69 8.09 -4.65
C LYS A 97 16.46 7.49 -3.96
N ILE A 98 15.86 6.51 -4.62
CA ILE A 98 14.67 5.79 -4.18
C ILE A 98 15.05 4.36 -3.86
N TRP A 99 14.60 3.83 -2.72
CA TRP A 99 14.71 2.42 -2.43
C TRP A 99 13.77 1.62 -3.32
N CYS A 100 14.33 0.69 -4.06
CA CYS A 100 13.60 -0.16 -4.99
C CYS A 100 13.86 -1.62 -4.65
N THR A 101 12.78 -2.39 -4.54
CA THR A 101 12.85 -3.83 -4.30
C THR A 101 12.53 -4.60 -5.58
N HIS A 102 13.14 -5.76 -5.74
CA HIS A 102 12.92 -6.66 -6.86
C HIS A 102 12.56 -8.06 -6.33
N ARG A 103 11.45 -8.61 -6.77
CA ARG A 103 11.02 -9.96 -6.40
C ARG A 103 11.84 -11.01 -7.14
N LEU A 104 12.62 -11.80 -6.40
CA LEU A 104 13.52 -12.82 -6.96
C LEU A 104 12.75 -14.08 -7.32
N ASN A 105 12.12 -14.71 -6.34
CA ASN A 105 11.33 -15.94 -6.52
C ASN A 105 10.40 -16.13 -5.32
N GLY A 106 9.26 -16.76 -5.51
CA GLY A 106 8.30 -17.08 -4.44
C GLY A 106 7.26 -15.95 -4.23
N GLY A 107 6.18 -16.30 -3.57
CA GLY A 107 5.05 -15.40 -3.36
C GLY A 107 4.03 -15.43 -4.50
N ASP A 108 3.45 -14.30 -4.83
CA ASP A 108 2.48 -14.20 -5.94
C ASP A 108 3.22 -14.26 -7.29
N ALA A 109 3.00 -15.32 -8.04
CA ALA A 109 3.64 -15.56 -9.35
C ALA A 109 3.38 -14.42 -10.36
N ARG A 110 2.35 -13.60 -10.15
CA ARG A 110 2.02 -12.44 -11.01
C ARG A 110 2.98 -11.26 -10.81
N LEU A 111 3.65 -11.22 -9.66
CA LEU A 111 4.62 -10.18 -9.30
C LEU A 111 6.07 -10.67 -9.43
N ALA A 112 6.28 -11.92 -9.92
CA ALA A 112 7.61 -12.44 -10.15
C ALA A 112 8.36 -11.59 -11.17
N GLY A 113 9.55 -11.10 -10.79
CA GLY A 113 10.37 -10.23 -11.63
C GLY A 113 9.93 -8.76 -11.68
N CYS A 114 8.84 -8.36 -10.98
CA CYS A 114 8.46 -6.96 -10.87
C CYS A 114 9.31 -6.22 -9.84
N TYR A 115 9.50 -4.93 -10.10
CA TYR A 115 10.12 -3.97 -9.20
C TYR A 115 9.05 -3.19 -8.43
N SER A 116 9.31 -2.90 -7.15
CA SER A 116 8.48 -2.02 -6.31
C SER A 116 9.31 -0.90 -5.71
N ILE A 117 8.77 0.31 -5.72
CA ILE A 117 9.36 1.47 -5.04
C ILE A 117 8.69 1.75 -3.69
N GLY A 118 7.71 0.94 -3.30
CA GLY A 118 7.01 1.07 -2.03
C GLY A 118 7.27 -0.11 -1.10
N THR A 119 7.44 0.20 0.17
CA THR A 119 7.51 -0.73 1.29
C THR A 119 6.26 -0.56 2.13
N GLY A 120 5.66 -1.65 2.60
CA GLY A 120 4.47 -1.59 3.45
C GLY A 120 3.58 -2.81 3.34
N GLY A 121 2.63 -2.91 4.25
CA GLY A 121 1.77 -4.07 4.37
C GLY A 121 0.45 -3.77 5.09
N HIS A 122 -0.19 -4.82 5.60
CA HIS A 122 -1.49 -4.71 6.25
C HIS A 122 -1.37 -4.07 7.64
N ILE A 123 -2.42 -3.39 8.05
CA ILE A 123 -2.56 -2.88 9.41
C ILE A 123 -3.15 -3.99 10.27
N ASP A 124 -2.47 -4.37 11.33
CA ASP A 124 -2.92 -5.38 12.27
C ASP A 124 -4.04 -4.86 13.20
N ASP A 125 -4.73 -5.78 13.85
CA ASP A 125 -5.80 -5.43 14.78
C ASP A 125 -5.28 -4.53 15.91
N GLY A 126 -5.96 -3.41 16.13
CA GLY A 126 -5.56 -2.42 17.13
C GLY A 126 -4.52 -1.39 16.69
N GLU A 127 -3.81 -1.61 15.58
CA GLU A 127 -2.84 -0.65 15.06
C GLU A 127 -3.49 0.58 14.40
N ARG A 128 -2.76 1.68 14.37
CA ARG A 128 -3.04 2.84 13.52
C ARG A 128 -2.20 2.77 12.26
N ILE A 129 -2.54 3.56 11.26
CA ILE A 129 -1.79 3.64 9.99
C ILE A 129 -0.29 3.92 10.23
N ARG A 130 0.03 4.82 11.18
CA ARG A 130 1.42 5.15 11.50
C ARG A 130 2.16 4.00 12.21
N ASP A 131 1.49 3.28 13.07
CA ASP A 131 2.11 2.17 13.82
C ASP A 131 2.47 1.04 12.85
N ALA A 132 1.53 0.68 11.96
CA ALA A 132 1.77 -0.29 10.89
C ALA A 132 2.88 0.17 9.92
N MET A 133 2.93 1.46 9.56
CA MET A 133 4.00 2.02 8.74
C MET A 133 5.38 1.73 9.34
N TRP A 134 5.57 1.99 10.64
CA TRP A 134 6.87 1.76 11.30
C TRP A 134 7.18 0.28 11.46
N ARG A 135 6.20 -0.55 11.79
CA ARG A 135 6.39 -2.00 11.88
C ARG A 135 6.83 -2.59 10.55
N GLU A 136 6.15 -2.27 9.45
CA GLU A 136 6.48 -2.77 8.11
C GLU A 136 7.87 -2.30 7.64
N LEU A 137 8.26 -1.04 7.91
CA LEU A 137 9.59 -0.53 7.60
C LEU A 137 10.69 -1.27 8.37
N ASP A 138 10.46 -1.59 9.65
CA ASP A 138 11.41 -2.35 10.45
C ASP A 138 11.47 -3.82 9.99
N GLU A 139 10.33 -4.45 9.79
CA GLU A 139 10.23 -5.87 9.39
C GLU A 139 10.77 -6.15 7.98
N GLU A 140 10.53 -5.26 7.01
CA GLU A 140 10.95 -5.50 5.62
C GLU A 140 12.37 -5.02 5.32
N ILE A 141 12.80 -3.87 5.88
CA ILE A 141 14.05 -3.21 5.50
C ILE A 141 14.88 -2.66 6.67
N GLY A 142 14.50 -2.97 7.91
CA GLY A 142 15.26 -2.61 9.12
C GLY A 142 15.35 -1.11 9.39
N ILE A 143 14.36 -0.32 8.94
CA ILE A 143 14.28 1.13 9.20
C ILE A 143 13.43 1.38 10.46
N ASN A 144 13.90 2.24 11.34
CA ASN A 144 13.19 2.65 12.54
C ASN A 144 13.18 4.19 12.71
N GLU A 145 12.55 4.68 13.78
CA GLU A 145 12.38 6.12 14.02
C GLU A 145 13.71 6.90 14.14
N SER A 146 14.84 6.25 14.48
CA SER A 146 16.14 6.91 14.53
C SER A 146 16.72 7.24 13.15
N ASP A 147 16.24 6.56 12.11
CA ASP A 147 16.65 6.79 10.72
C ASP A 147 15.85 7.92 10.05
N TYR A 148 14.78 8.39 10.70
CA TYR A 148 13.81 9.30 10.14
C TYR A 148 14.29 10.74 10.05
N ILE A 149 14.21 11.35 8.88
CA ILE A 149 14.37 12.80 8.66
C ILE A 149 13.01 13.48 8.54
N GLY A 150 12.12 12.93 7.73
CA GLY A 150 10.80 13.49 7.50
C GLY A 150 10.00 12.69 6.48
N SER A 151 8.67 12.81 6.52
CA SER A 151 7.78 12.21 5.53
C SER A 151 6.67 13.15 5.13
N VAL A 152 6.19 12.96 3.90
CA VAL A 152 5.07 13.70 3.33
C VAL A 152 4.04 12.71 2.82
N LEU A 153 2.79 12.85 3.26
CA LEU A 153 1.66 12.18 2.65
C LEU A 153 1.42 12.77 1.26
N LYS A 154 1.51 11.94 0.21
CA LYS A 154 1.37 12.36 -1.19
C LYS A 154 -0.04 12.16 -1.73
N GLY A 155 -0.72 11.11 -1.33
CA GLY A 155 -2.05 10.81 -1.83
C GLY A 155 -2.51 9.40 -1.49
N TYR A 156 -3.52 8.98 -2.22
CA TYR A 156 -4.21 7.72 -2.01
C TYR A 156 -4.34 6.95 -3.32
N ILE A 157 -4.13 5.63 -3.28
CA ILE A 157 -4.34 4.72 -4.41
C ILE A 157 -5.57 3.87 -4.13
N LEU A 158 -6.59 3.99 -4.99
CA LEU A 158 -7.78 3.14 -4.99
C LEU A 158 -7.88 2.48 -6.37
N ASP A 159 -7.10 1.43 -6.58
CA ASP A 159 -7.04 0.71 -7.84
C ASP A 159 -8.00 -0.49 -7.82
N ASN A 160 -8.87 -0.56 -8.82
CA ASN A 160 -9.81 -1.66 -8.98
C ASN A 160 -9.50 -2.53 -10.23
N ALA A 161 -8.30 -2.37 -10.82
CA ALA A 161 -7.94 -3.05 -12.06
C ALA A 161 -7.74 -4.57 -11.88
N SER A 162 -7.46 -5.03 -10.68
CA SER A 162 -7.30 -6.44 -10.36
C SER A 162 -8.09 -6.84 -9.11
N ALA A 163 -8.37 -8.15 -8.97
CA ALA A 163 -9.04 -8.66 -7.78
C ALA A 163 -8.25 -8.42 -6.48
N VAL A 164 -6.92 -8.37 -6.56
CA VAL A 164 -6.07 -8.05 -5.40
C VAL A 164 -6.15 -6.57 -5.08
N ASN A 165 -5.96 -5.71 -6.09
CA ASN A 165 -5.98 -4.26 -5.86
C ASN A 165 -7.36 -3.78 -5.41
N SER A 166 -8.44 -4.43 -5.89
CA SER A 166 -9.81 -4.02 -5.60
C SER A 166 -10.22 -4.14 -4.13
N VAL A 167 -9.47 -4.86 -3.30
CA VAL A 167 -9.71 -5.01 -1.86
C VAL A 167 -8.77 -4.15 -1.01
N HIS A 168 -7.92 -3.33 -1.62
CA HIS A 168 -6.94 -2.51 -0.93
C HIS A 168 -7.13 -1.01 -1.16
N LEU A 169 -6.66 -0.22 -0.20
CA LEU A 169 -6.51 1.24 -0.27
C LEU A 169 -5.09 1.62 0.14
N GLY A 170 -4.30 2.14 -0.79
CA GLY A 170 -2.96 2.65 -0.52
C GLY A 170 -2.99 4.05 0.10
N VAL A 171 -2.25 4.25 1.19
CA VAL A 171 -1.97 5.56 1.78
C VAL A 171 -0.49 5.85 1.53
N VAL A 172 -0.20 6.73 0.56
CA VAL A 172 1.12 6.87 -0.04
C VAL A 172 1.93 7.97 0.63
N TYR A 173 3.07 7.58 1.20
CA TYR A 173 4.05 8.48 1.78
C TYR A 173 5.35 8.50 0.99
N VAL A 174 6.01 9.64 0.94
CA VAL A 174 7.43 9.75 0.61
C VAL A 174 8.17 10.07 1.91
N MET A 175 9.14 9.24 2.28
CA MET A 175 9.91 9.35 3.51
C MET A 175 11.40 9.49 3.20
N ASN A 176 12.04 10.50 3.80
CA ASN A 176 13.47 10.65 3.76
C ASN A 176 14.12 10.08 5.02
N ILE A 177 15.22 9.37 4.84
CA ILE A 177 16.02 8.76 5.91
C ILE A 177 17.47 9.29 5.90
N ASN A 178 18.20 9.05 6.99
CA ASN A 178 19.55 9.59 7.22
C ASN A 178 20.70 8.63 6.90
N ARG A 179 20.41 7.43 6.39
CA ARG A 179 21.43 6.41 6.04
C ARG A 179 21.08 5.65 4.77
N ASP A 180 22.09 5.12 4.10
CA ASP A 180 21.97 4.33 2.86
C ASP A 180 22.15 2.82 3.05
N ASN A 181 22.72 2.40 4.18
CA ASN A 181 23.00 1.00 4.48
C ASN A 181 21.75 0.25 4.98
N ILE A 182 20.74 0.16 4.12
CA ILE A 182 19.54 -0.63 4.35
C ILE A 182 19.53 -1.85 3.45
N GLU A 183 18.81 -2.88 3.84
CA GLU A 183 18.72 -4.12 3.08
C GLU A 183 17.36 -4.80 3.28
N CYS A 184 16.90 -5.56 2.28
CA CYS A 184 15.73 -6.40 2.45
C CYS A 184 16.01 -7.49 3.49
N LEU A 185 15.18 -7.64 4.51
CA LEU A 185 15.34 -8.67 5.53
C LEU A 185 14.87 -10.04 5.02
N GLU A 186 13.93 -10.10 4.08
CA GLU A 186 13.51 -11.33 3.39
C GLU A 186 14.37 -11.63 2.14
N LYS A 187 15.70 -11.76 2.32
CA LYS A 187 16.69 -11.90 1.23
C LYS A 187 16.46 -13.06 0.25
N GLU A 188 15.73 -14.09 0.67
CA GLU A 188 15.37 -15.21 -0.20
C GLU A 188 14.28 -14.85 -1.22
N LYS A 189 13.49 -13.82 -0.95
CA LYS A 189 12.33 -13.39 -1.74
C LYS A 189 12.56 -12.07 -2.46
N LEU A 190 13.31 -11.16 -1.84
CA LEU A 190 13.49 -9.78 -2.27
C LEU A 190 14.97 -9.40 -2.32
N ALA A 191 15.36 -8.73 -3.40
CA ALA A 191 16.58 -7.92 -3.43
C ALA A 191 16.19 -6.45 -3.42
N GLY A 192 17.03 -5.60 -2.83
CA GLY A 192 16.79 -4.17 -2.76
C GLY A 192 18.02 -3.38 -3.17
N GLU A 193 17.82 -2.25 -3.82
CA GLU A 193 18.87 -1.34 -4.24
C GLU A 193 18.39 0.12 -4.28
N TRP A 194 19.32 1.03 -4.16
CA TRP A 194 19.05 2.45 -4.37
C TRP A 194 19.11 2.80 -5.86
N ILE A 195 18.00 3.27 -6.41
CA ILE A 195 17.91 3.69 -7.81
C ILE A 195 17.77 5.21 -7.94
N THR A 196 18.28 5.74 -9.04
CA THR A 196 18.09 7.14 -9.44
C THR A 196 16.72 7.34 -10.11
N LEU A 197 16.29 8.61 -10.25
CA LEU A 197 15.09 8.93 -11.04
C LEU A 197 15.20 8.49 -12.52
N GLN A 198 16.40 8.50 -13.08
CA GLN A 198 16.62 7.99 -14.43
C GLN A 198 16.35 6.48 -14.50
N GLN A 199 16.92 5.70 -13.59
CA GLN A 199 16.67 4.25 -13.53
C GLN A 199 15.19 3.93 -13.25
N LEU A 200 14.53 4.73 -12.42
CA LEU A 200 13.08 4.61 -12.22
C LEU A 200 12.31 4.84 -13.52
N SER A 201 12.69 5.85 -14.33
CA SER A 201 12.07 6.11 -15.63
C SER A 201 12.28 4.95 -16.60
N GLU A 202 13.48 4.36 -16.62
CA GLU A 202 13.79 3.18 -17.44
C GLU A 202 12.90 1.99 -17.06
N LEU A 203 12.78 1.67 -15.75
CA LEU A 203 11.90 0.61 -15.26
C LEU A 203 10.43 0.88 -15.58
N TYR A 204 10.00 2.15 -15.51
CA TYR A 204 8.64 2.57 -15.85
C TYR A 204 8.36 2.35 -17.34
N ASP A 205 9.23 2.84 -18.21
CA ASP A 205 9.07 2.76 -19.68
C ASP A 205 9.14 1.30 -20.18
N GLU A 206 9.89 0.43 -19.48
CA GLU A 206 9.96 -1.01 -19.74
C GLU A 206 8.78 -1.80 -19.16
N GLY A 207 7.88 -1.16 -18.41
CA GLY A 207 6.74 -1.82 -17.77
C GLY A 207 7.13 -2.84 -16.72
N LYS A 208 8.27 -2.67 -16.05
CA LYS A 208 8.81 -3.59 -15.04
C LYS A 208 8.34 -3.28 -13.62
N LEU A 209 7.72 -2.13 -13.39
CA LEU A 209 7.17 -1.78 -12.09
C LEU A 209 5.84 -2.50 -11.82
N GLU A 210 5.59 -2.87 -10.57
CA GLU A 210 4.26 -3.30 -10.15
C GLU A 210 3.25 -2.14 -10.23
N SER A 211 1.94 -2.43 -10.21
CA SER A 211 0.90 -1.44 -10.55
C SER A 211 0.89 -0.19 -9.66
N TRP A 212 1.06 -0.36 -8.35
CA TRP A 212 1.07 0.79 -7.44
C TRP A 212 2.33 1.63 -7.58
N SER A 213 3.47 0.99 -7.84
CA SER A 213 4.72 1.68 -8.18
C SER A 213 4.62 2.45 -9.48
N MET A 214 3.95 1.90 -10.50
CA MET A 214 3.65 2.61 -11.75
C MET A 214 2.84 3.88 -11.50
N ILE A 215 1.74 3.76 -10.74
CA ILE A 215 0.87 4.90 -10.38
C ILE A 215 1.65 5.95 -9.59
N ALA A 216 2.40 5.53 -8.57
CA ALA A 216 3.15 6.43 -7.71
C ALA A 216 4.29 7.12 -8.46
N ALA A 217 5.03 6.41 -9.32
CA ALA A 217 6.10 6.97 -10.15
C ALA A 217 5.56 8.05 -11.10
N ASP A 218 4.46 7.74 -11.79
CA ASP A 218 3.80 8.66 -12.71
C ASP A 218 3.36 9.96 -12.02
N LYS A 219 2.69 9.86 -10.87
CA LYS A 219 2.04 10.98 -10.19
C LYS A 219 2.92 11.76 -9.21
N ILE A 220 4.02 11.19 -8.75
CA ILE A 220 4.89 11.82 -7.74
C ILE A 220 6.20 12.32 -8.37
N PHE A 221 6.74 11.58 -9.32
CA PHE A 221 8.08 11.86 -9.86
C PHE A 221 8.07 12.35 -11.30
N PHE A 222 7.09 11.96 -12.12
CA PHE A 222 7.06 12.33 -13.53
C PHE A 222 5.97 13.35 -13.86
N GLU A 223 4.98 13.56 -12.98
CA GLU A 223 3.86 14.51 -13.17
C GLU A 223 3.12 14.32 -14.51
N ARG A 224 2.95 13.06 -14.95
CA ARG A 224 2.29 12.69 -16.20
C ARG A 224 0.78 12.48 -16.05
#